data_2f8327e25dced9b94af176807b9db0f2
#
_entry.id   2f8327e25dced9b94af176807b9db0f2
#
_cell.length_a   1.000
_cell.length_b   1.000
_cell.length_c   1.000
_cell.angle_alpha   90.00
_cell.angle_beta   90.00
_cell.angle_gamma   90.00
#
_symmetry.space_group_name_H-M   'P 1'
#
loop_
_entity.id
_entity.type
_entity.pdbx_description
1 polymer ?
#
loop_
_entity_poly.entity_id
_entity_poly.type
_entity_poly.pdbx_seq_one_letter_code
_entity_poly.pdbx_strand_id
1 'polypeptide(L)'
;RSSAASDVYKRQCLTTKKLHLRSIIHELLWFLKGDTNIKYLKENKVTIWDEWADVNGNLGPVYGEQWRKWKTSDGSTIDQMKELIENIKNNPNSRRHIISAWNPGELKKMALPPCHAFFQLYVDTDSNELSCQLYQRSADLFLGVPFNIASYSLLTMMIAQVCSLKPAEFVHTFGDLHIYSNHIDQVNTQLQREPRELPKMII
;
A
#
# COMPACT_ATOMS: atom_id res chain seq x y z
N ARG A 1 -8.55 -18.51 -4.27
CA ARG A 1 -8.34 -17.20 -3.58
C ARG A 1 -7.56 -17.47 -2.32
N SER A 2 -6.45 -16.77 -2.11
CA SER A 2 -5.69 -16.83 -0.86
C SER A 2 -5.76 -15.49 -0.15
N SER A 3 -5.90 -15.52 1.16
CA SER A 3 -5.76 -14.37 2.04
C SER A 3 -4.82 -14.73 3.19
N ALA A 4 -4.03 -13.78 3.64
CA ALA A 4 -3.17 -13.93 4.79
C ALA A 4 -3.43 -12.77 5.75
N ALA A 5 -3.59 -13.08 7.03
CA ALA A 5 -3.65 -12.08 8.10
C ALA A 5 -2.33 -12.08 8.86
N SER A 6 -1.85 -10.90 9.23
CA SER A 6 -0.64 -10.73 10.03
C SER A 6 -0.82 -9.60 11.03
N ASP A 7 -0.24 -9.78 12.22
CA ASP A 7 -0.15 -8.73 13.24
C ASP A 7 0.77 -7.60 12.73
N VAL A 8 0.24 -6.39 12.61
CA VAL A 8 0.97 -5.22 12.10
C VAL A 8 2.19 -4.88 12.95
N TYR A 9 2.15 -5.12 14.25
CA TYR A 9 3.27 -4.85 15.16
C TYR A 9 4.46 -5.81 15.01
N LYS A 10 4.21 -7.05 14.58
CA LYS A 10 5.20 -8.12 14.72
C LYS A 10 5.71 -8.70 13.39
N ARG A 11 5.09 -8.41 12.24
CA ARG A 11 5.34 -9.15 10.99
C ARG A 11 5.40 -8.26 9.75
N GLN A 12 5.99 -7.07 9.84
CA GLN A 12 5.98 -6.08 8.77
C GLN A 12 6.99 -6.36 7.66
N CYS A 13 8.10 -7.04 7.96
CA CYS A 13 9.17 -7.28 7.02
C CYS A 13 9.59 -8.75 7.02
N LEU A 14 9.79 -9.31 5.84
CA LEU A 14 10.47 -10.59 5.70
C LEU A 14 11.90 -10.49 6.26
N THR A 15 12.37 -11.54 6.92
CA THR A 15 13.73 -11.63 7.46
C THR A 15 14.65 -12.49 6.62
N THR A 16 14.08 -13.30 5.71
CA THR A 16 14.82 -14.15 4.77
C THR A 16 15.24 -13.40 3.49
N LYS A 17 14.73 -12.18 3.29
CA LYS A 17 15.02 -11.30 2.17
C LYS A 17 15.18 -9.86 2.66
N LYS A 18 16.21 -9.15 2.15
CA LYS A 18 16.40 -7.73 2.46
C LYS A 18 15.38 -6.89 1.71
N LEU A 19 14.60 -6.09 2.44
CA LEU A 19 13.70 -5.08 1.87
C LEU A 19 14.38 -3.71 1.88
N HIS A 20 14.16 -2.92 0.82
CA HIS A 20 14.70 -1.57 0.71
C HIS A 20 13.71 -0.58 1.36
N LEU A 21 13.79 -0.43 2.70
CA LEU A 21 12.85 0.38 3.48
C LEU A 21 12.74 1.83 3.01
N ARG A 22 13.84 2.43 2.53
CA ARG A 22 13.80 3.79 1.97
C ARG A 22 12.79 3.88 0.82
N SER A 23 12.79 2.94 -0.12
CA SER A 23 11.82 2.94 -1.23
C SER A 23 10.40 2.81 -0.72
N ILE A 24 10.15 1.92 0.23
CA ILE A 24 8.81 1.70 0.82
C ILE A 24 8.30 2.99 1.47
N ILE A 25 9.12 3.63 2.30
CA ILE A 25 8.72 4.84 3.03
C ILE A 25 8.47 6.00 2.05
N HIS A 26 9.40 6.28 1.13
CA HIS A 26 9.26 7.39 0.21
C HIS A 26 8.15 7.20 -0.82
N GLU A 27 7.91 5.97 -1.30
CA GLU A 27 6.77 5.68 -2.16
C GLU A 27 5.45 5.93 -1.44
N LEU A 28 5.30 5.44 -0.19
CA LEU A 28 4.09 5.68 0.59
C LEU A 28 3.87 7.18 0.85
N LEU A 29 4.91 7.92 1.22
CA LEU A 29 4.82 9.37 1.41
C LEU A 29 4.46 10.10 0.11
N TRP A 30 4.94 9.64 -1.02
CA TRP A 30 4.64 10.17 -2.33
C TRP A 30 3.16 9.93 -2.70
N PHE A 31 2.61 8.74 -2.45
CA PHE A 31 1.18 8.48 -2.58
C PHE A 31 0.34 9.41 -1.68
N LEU A 32 0.73 9.53 -0.40
CA LEU A 32 0.02 10.37 0.57
C LEU A 32 0.05 11.87 0.23
N LYS A 33 1.06 12.34 -0.50
CA LYS A 33 1.10 13.70 -1.04
C LYS A 33 0.19 13.91 -2.24
N GLY A 34 -0.33 12.85 -2.84
CA GLY A 34 -1.11 12.93 -4.08
C GLY A 34 -0.27 13.28 -5.30
N ASP A 35 1.02 13.00 -5.24
CA ASP A 35 1.97 13.24 -6.33
C ASP A 35 1.99 12.06 -7.30
N THR A 36 2.25 12.33 -8.57
CA THR A 36 2.32 11.36 -9.66
C THR A 36 3.55 11.57 -10.55
N ASN A 37 4.41 12.53 -10.20
CA ASN A 37 5.70 12.75 -10.86
C ASN A 37 6.84 12.16 -10.03
N ILE A 38 7.74 11.44 -10.68
CA ILE A 38 8.83 10.72 -10.01
C ILE A 38 9.97 11.61 -9.50
N LYS A 39 9.92 12.93 -9.70
CA LYS A 39 10.96 13.87 -9.27
C LYS A 39 11.31 13.70 -7.79
N TYR A 40 10.28 13.71 -6.91
CA TYR A 40 10.46 13.48 -5.48
C TYR A 40 11.14 12.14 -5.18
N LEU A 41 10.75 11.08 -5.88
CA LEU A 41 11.34 9.75 -5.70
C LEU A 41 12.81 9.75 -6.09
N LYS A 42 13.17 10.35 -7.24
CA LYS A 42 14.57 10.48 -7.70
C LYS A 42 15.45 11.28 -6.74
N GLU A 43 14.96 12.40 -6.24
CA GLU A 43 15.64 13.22 -5.22
C GLU A 43 15.94 12.40 -3.95
N ASN A 44 15.10 11.42 -3.64
CA ASN A 44 15.26 10.50 -2.51
C ASN A 44 15.93 9.16 -2.89
N LYS A 45 16.52 9.05 -4.08
CA LYS A 45 17.24 7.85 -4.58
C LYS A 45 16.34 6.62 -4.64
N VAL A 46 15.07 6.80 -5.02
CA VAL A 46 14.09 5.74 -5.25
C VAL A 46 13.78 5.67 -6.74
N THR A 47 14.00 4.49 -7.34
CA THR A 47 13.98 4.26 -8.78
C THR A 47 12.91 3.28 -9.25
N ILE A 48 12.07 2.79 -8.33
CA ILE A 48 11.10 1.71 -8.60
C ILE A 48 10.01 2.08 -9.62
N TRP A 49 9.87 3.36 -9.96
CA TRP A 49 8.92 3.87 -10.93
C TRP A 49 9.56 4.44 -12.21
N ASP A 50 10.90 4.40 -12.31
CA ASP A 50 11.64 5.06 -13.41
C ASP A 50 11.29 4.50 -14.79
N GLU A 51 11.07 3.18 -14.90
CA GLU A 51 10.74 2.51 -16.18
C GLU A 51 9.33 2.83 -16.71
N TRP A 52 8.43 3.31 -15.84
CA TRP A 52 7.04 3.60 -16.17
C TRP A 52 6.79 5.06 -16.50
N ALA A 53 7.70 5.94 -16.09
CA ALA A 53 7.52 7.38 -16.24
C ALA A 53 7.80 7.84 -17.67
N ASP A 54 7.04 8.85 -18.12
CA ASP A 54 7.32 9.54 -19.38
C ASP A 54 8.63 10.36 -19.29
N VAL A 55 8.99 11.00 -20.41
CA VAL A 55 10.21 11.82 -20.51
C VAL A 55 10.26 12.99 -19.52
N ASN A 56 9.10 13.43 -19.01
CA ASN A 56 8.97 14.50 -18.02
C ASN A 56 8.84 13.96 -16.61
N GLY A 57 8.88 12.64 -16.42
CA GLY A 57 8.76 11.97 -15.11
C GLY A 57 7.32 11.78 -14.64
N ASN A 58 6.32 11.89 -15.51
CA ASN A 58 4.91 11.73 -15.14
C ASN A 58 4.44 10.30 -15.36
N LEU A 59 3.54 9.85 -14.48
CA LEU A 59 2.93 8.52 -14.48
C LEU A 59 1.42 8.55 -14.79
N GLY A 60 0.87 9.74 -14.99
CA GLY A 60 -0.58 9.90 -15.07
C GLY A 60 -1.26 9.76 -13.70
N PRO A 61 -2.60 9.61 -13.66
CA PRO A 61 -3.37 9.66 -12.42
C PRO A 61 -3.29 8.34 -11.62
N VAL A 62 -2.07 7.91 -11.25
CA VAL A 62 -1.83 6.71 -10.45
C VAL A 62 -2.19 6.94 -8.96
N TYR A 63 -1.94 5.98 -8.11
CA TYR A 63 -2.31 5.88 -6.69
C TYR A 63 -2.49 7.21 -5.93
N GLY A 64 -1.49 8.09 -5.95
CA GLY A 64 -1.51 9.34 -5.20
C GLY A 64 -2.66 10.26 -5.64
N GLU A 65 -2.86 10.42 -6.94
CA GLU A 65 -3.96 11.24 -7.46
C GLU A 65 -5.31 10.61 -7.13
N GLN A 66 -5.47 9.29 -7.27
CA GLN A 66 -6.73 8.65 -6.93
C GLN A 66 -7.05 8.77 -5.43
N TRP A 67 -6.07 8.64 -4.56
CA TRP A 67 -6.27 8.74 -3.11
C TRP A 67 -6.59 10.16 -2.64
N ARG A 68 -6.01 11.19 -3.29
CA ARG A 68 -6.06 12.57 -2.81
C ARG A 68 -6.86 13.53 -3.68
N LYS A 69 -7.13 13.16 -4.94
CA LYS A 69 -7.76 14.04 -5.94
C LYS A 69 -8.64 13.25 -6.91
N TRP A 70 -9.43 12.31 -6.40
CA TRP A 70 -10.35 11.53 -7.22
C TRP A 70 -11.33 12.45 -7.95
N LYS A 71 -11.32 12.41 -9.28
CA LYS A 71 -12.18 13.26 -10.11
C LYS A 71 -13.60 12.71 -10.16
N THR A 72 -14.56 13.59 -9.93
CA THR A 72 -15.99 13.30 -10.04
C THR A 72 -16.55 13.74 -11.40
N SER A 73 -17.77 13.31 -11.72
CA SER A 73 -18.41 13.61 -12.99
C SER A 73 -18.76 15.10 -13.17
N ASP A 74 -18.90 15.86 -12.10
CA ASP A 74 -19.16 17.31 -12.11
C ASP A 74 -17.89 18.15 -12.18
N GLY A 75 -16.70 17.49 -12.26
CA GLY A 75 -15.40 18.16 -12.34
C GLY A 75 -14.79 18.53 -10.97
N SER A 76 -15.47 18.24 -9.85
CA SER A 76 -14.90 18.37 -8.52
C SER A 76 -13.92 17.24 -8.22
N THR A 77 -13.26 17.31 -7.06
CA THR A 77 -12.34 16.26 -6.60
C THR A 77 -12.67 15.84 -5.18
N ILE A 78 -12.47 14.55 -4.89
CA ILE A 78 -12.59 13.95 -3.57
C ILE A 78 -11.20 13.61 -3.05
N ASP A 79 -10.88 14.07 -1.83
CA ASP A 79 -9.71 13.61 -1.08
C ASP A 79 -10.13 12.43 -0.19
N GLN A 80 -10.03 11.22 -0.74
CA GLN A 80 -10.44 9.99 -0.04
C GLN A 80 -9.70 9.81 1.29
N MET A 81 -8.40 10.17 1.36
CA MET A 81 -7.61 10.01 2.59
C MET A 81 -8.07 10.98 3.69
N LYS A 82 -8.39 12.23 3.32
CA LYS A 82 -8.92 13.20 4.28
C LYS A 82 -10.27 12.74 4.83
N GLU A 83 -11.20 12.37 3.94
CA GLU A 83 -12.52 11.88 4.33
C GLU A 83 -12.43 10.61 5.18
N LEU A 84 -11.50 9.71 4.86
CA LEU A 84 -11.26 8.49 5.63
C LEU A 84 -10.88 8.82 7.09
N ILE A 85 -9.90 9.71 7.31
CA ILE A 85 -9.45 10.11 8.64
C ILE A 85 -10.57 10.78 9.43
N GLU A 86 -11.32 11.68 8.80
CA GLU A 86 -12.47 12.35 9.41
C GLU A 86 -13.56 11.35 9.78
N ASN A 87 -13.86 10.40 8.90
CA ASN A 87 -14.87 9.38 9.14
C ASN A 87 -14.46 8.38 10.24
N ILE A 88 -13.20 7.95 10.30
CA ILE A 88 -12.70 7.12 11.40
C ILE A 88 -12.89 7.82 12.75
N LYS A 89 -12.57 9.12 12.84
CA LYS A 89 -12.70 9.89 14.09
C LYS A 89 -14.14 10.13 14.50
N ASN A 90 -15.04 10.41 13.56
CA ASN A 90 -16.40 10.84 13.84
C ASN A 90 -17.43 9.68 13.81
N ASN A 91 -17.13 8.62 13.09
CA ASN A 91 -17.99 7.46 12.92
C ASN A 91 -17.16 6.16 12.78
N PRO A 92 -16.45 5.74 13.84
CA PRO A 92 -15.53 4.59 13.79
C PRO A 92 -16.22 3.28 13.41
N ASN A 93 -17.51 3.10 13.72
CA ASN A 93 -18.29 1.91 13.37
C ASN A 93 -18.74 1.87 11.90
N SER A 94 -18.38 2.85 11.07
CA SER A 94 -18.72 2.86 9.66
C SER A 94 -18.10 1.67 8.93
N ARG A 95 -18.87 1.07 8.03
CA ARG A 95 -18.40 0.03 7.10
C ARG A 95 -17.92 0.59 5.76
N ARG A 96 -17.69 1.91 5.70
CA ARG A 96 -17.31 2.66 4.49
C ARG A 96 -15.91 3.26 4.56
N HIS A 97 -15.05 2.76 5.44
CA HIS A 97 -13.65 3.16 5.51
C HIS A 97 -12.86 2.51 4.37
N ILE A 98 -13.12 2.94 3.13
CA ILE A 98 -12.55 2.37 1.91
C ILE A 98 -11.80 3.45 1.14
N ILE A 99 -10.62 3.09 0.62
CA ILE A 99 -9.86 3.87 -0.35
C ILE A 99 -9.70 3.04 -1.61
N SER A 100 -10.09 3.58 -2.74
CA SER A 100 -9.92 2.95 -4.06
C SER A 100 -8.89 3.69 -4.90
N ALA A 101 -7.98 2.92 -5.51
CA ALA A 101 -7.12 3.42 -6.57
C ALA A 101 -7.62 2.98 -7.95
N TRP A 102 -8.55 2.03 -8.01
CA TRP A 102 -9.10 1.50 -9.24
C TRP A 102 -10.21 2.40 -9.78
N ASN A 103 -9.87 3.25 -10.74
CA ASN A 103 -10.78 4.17 -11.41
C ASN A 103 -10.91 3.78 -12.90
N PRO A 104 -11.96 3.04 -13.31
CA PRO A 104 -12.12 2.58 -14.70
C PRO A 104 -12.11 3.71 -15.73
N GLY A 105 -12.58 4.91 -15.35
CA GLY A 105 -12.60 6.09 -16.21
C GLY A 105 -11.21 6.68 -16.53
N GLU A 106 -10.20 6.34 -15.74
CA GLU A 106 -8.85 6.89 -15.87
C GLU A 106 -7.75 5.87 -16.13
N LEU A 107 -8.05 4.56 -16.12
CA LEU A 107 -7.04 3.49 -16.32
C LEU A 107 -6.17 3.69 -17.55
N LYS A 108 -6.76 4.15 -18.66
CA LYS A 108 -6.03 4.37 -19.94
C LYS A 108 -5.04 5.53 -19.88
N LYS A 109 -5.13 6.39 -18.87
CA LYS A 109 -4.24 7.55 -18.67
C LYS A 109 -3.10 7.22 -17.71
N MET A 110 -3.17 6.06 -17.04
CA MET A 110 -2.17 5.62 -16.06
C MET A 110 -1.04 4.89 -16.77
N ALA A 111 0.20 5.17 -16.41
CA ALA A 111 1.36 4.42 -16.89
C ALA A 111 1.29 2.95 -16.49
N LEU A 112 0.73 2.67 -15.31
CA LEU A 112 0.49 1.32 -14.79
C LEU A 112 -0.86 1.27 -14.06
N PRO A 113 -1.81 0.40 -14.47
CA PRO A 113 -3.05 0.19 -13.73
C PRO A 113 -2.77 -0.34 -12.31
N PRO A 114 -3.43 0.19 -11.27
CA PRO A 114 -3.15 -0.15 -9.88
C PRO A 114 -3.25 -1.64 -9.59
N CYS A 115 -2.19 -2.25 -9.07
CA CYS A 115 -2.18 -3.65 -8.60
C CYS A 115 -2.90 -3.77 -7.26
N HIS A 116 -2.58 -2.92 -6.27
CA HIS A 116 -3.36 -2.79 -5.05
C HIS A 116 -4.56 -1.89 -5.32
N ALA A 117 -5.68 -2.54 -5.66
CA ALA A 117 -6.84 -1.87 -6.25
C ALA A 117 -7.62 -1.03 -5.24
N PHE A 118 -7.80 -1.55 -4.04
CA PHE A 118 -8.44 -0.85 -2.92
C PHE A 118 -8.04 -1.47 -1.58
N PHE A 119 -8.20 -0.70 -0.52
CA PHE A 119 -8.09 -1.21 0.84
C PHE A 119 -9.24 -0.71 1.70
N GLN A 120 -9.57 -1.48 2.72
CA GLN A 120 -10.60 -1.16 3.71
C GLN A 120 -10.02 -1.22 5.10
N LEU A 121 -10.42 -0.27 5.95
CA LEU A 121 -10.08 -0.23 7.36
C LEU A 121 -11.28 -0.65 8.21
N TYR A 122 -10.99 -1.29 9.32
CA TYR A 122 -11.94 -1.67 10.34
C TYR A 122 -11.45 -1.16 11.71
N VAL A 123 -12.33 -0.50 12.43
CA VAL A 123 -12.08 -0.05 13.80
C VAL A 123 -12.83 -0.97 14.76
N ASP A 124 -12.09 -1.61 15.64
CA ASP A 124 -12.64 -2.25 16.83
C ASP A 124 -12.73 -1.20 17.94
N THR A 125 -13.94 -0.75 18.22
CA THR A 125 -14.16 0.29 19.24
C THR A 125 -14.03 -0.21 20.67
N ASP A 126 -14.13 -1.51 20.89
CA ASP A 126 -14.00 -2.11 22.23
C ASP A 126 -12.52 -2.20 22.67
N SER A 127 -11.65 -2.59 21.74
CA SER A 127 -10.20 -2.67 21.95
C SER A 127 -9.43 -1.40 21.56
N ASN A 128 -10.11 -0.45 20.88
CA ASN A 128 -9.54 0.76 20.28
C ASN A 128 -8.44 0.43 19.24
N GLU A 129 -8.73 -0.53 18.37
CA GLU A 129 -7.78 -1.08 17.40
C GLU A 129 -8.20 -0.81 15.96
N LEU A 130 -7.19 -0.66 15.08
CA LEU A 130 -7.37 -0.45 13.64
C LEU A 130 -6.74 -1.59 12.86
N SER A 131 -7.57 -2.26 12.05
CA SER A 131 -7.15 -3.29 11.09
C SER A 131 -7.30 -2.80 9.66
N CYS A 132 -6.48 -3.35 8.76
CA CYS A 132 -6.51 -3.04 7.32
C CYS A 132 -6.65 -4.31 6.51
N GLN A 133 -7.55 -4.31 5.52
CA GLN A 133 -7.62 -5.33 4.48
C GLN A 133 -7.29 -4.72 3.13
N LEU A 134 -6.28 -5.28 2.45
CA LEU A 134 -5.90 -4.94 1.08
C LEU A 134 -6.41 -5.98 0.10
N TYR A 135 -7.06 -5.54 -0.98
CA TYR A 135 -7.26 -6.35 -2.17
C TYR A 135 -6.24 -5.98 -3.25
N GLN A 136 -5.37 -6.92 -3.56
CA GLN A 136 -4.37 -6.81 -4.63
C GLN A 136 -4.76 -7.70 -5.80
N ARG A 137 -5.13 -7.09 -6.94
CA ARG A 137 -5.62 -7.81 -8.12
C ARG A 137 -4.55 -8.64 -8.82
N SER A 138 -3.30 -8.18 -8.76
CA SER A 138 -2.13 -8.81 -9.37
C SER A 138 -0.95 -8.70 -8.43
N ALA A 139 -0.33 -9.81 -8.07
CA ALA A 139 0.62 -9.89 -6.97
C ALA A 139 1.81 -10.78 -7.33
N ASP A 140 2.97 -10.16 -7.60
CA ASP A 140 4.25 -10.85 -7.65
C ASP A 140 4.66 -11.25 -6.23
N LEU A 141 4.54 -12.54 -5.92
CA LEU A 141 4.80 -13.07 -4.59
C LEU A 141 6.25 -12.85 -4.14
N PHE A 142 7.19 -12.92 -5.08
CA PHE A 142 8.61 -12.84 -4.76
C PHE A 142 9.11 -11.41 -4.59
N LEU A 143 8.78 -10.48 -5.51
CA LEU A 143 9.26 -9.10 -5.45
C LEU A 143 8.25 -8.16 -4.78
N GLY A 144 7.02 -8.12 -5.28
CA GLY A 144 6.04 -7.11 -4.91
C GLY A 144 5.41 -7.30 -3.54
N VAL A 145 4.92 -8.51 -3.26
CA VAL A 145 4.15 -8.80 -2.04
C VAL A 145 4.88 -8.42 -0.74
N PRO A 146 6.18 -8.72 -0.55
CA PRO A 146 6.91 -8.30 0.65
C PRO A 146 6.94 -6.78 0.85
N PHE A 147 7.09 -6.01 -0.23
CA PHE A 147 7.05 -4.54 -0.21
C PHE A 147 5.64 -4.03 0.10
N ASN A 148 4.61 -4.64 -0.50
CA ASN A 148 3.22 -4.24 -0.27
C ASN A 148 2.80 -4.50 1.18
N ILE A 149 3.16 -5.65 1.77
CA ILE A 149 2.93 -5.93 3.20
C ILE A 149 3.55 -4.85 4.07
N ALA A 150 4.82 -4.54 3.87
CA ALA A 150 5.52 -3.54 4.66
C ALA A 150 4.91 -2.13 4.49
N SER A 151 4.55 -1.75 3.25
CA SER A 151 3.95 -0.45 2.94
C SER A 151 2.58 -0.28 3.61
N TYR A 152 1.68 -1.26 3.47
CA TYR A 152 0.34 -1.16 4.05
C TYR A 152 0.32 -1.36 5.56
N SER A 153 1.26 -2.12 6.11
CA SER A 153 1.46 -2.17 7.57
C SER A 153 1.90 -0.80 8.09
N LEU A 154 2.85 -0.13 7.43
CA LEU A 154 3.26 1.22 7.79
C LEU A 154 2.09 2.22 7.65
N LEU A 155 1.32 2.16 6.57
CA LEU A 155 0.14 3.00 6.38
C LEU A 155 -0.87 2.81 7.49
N THR A 156 -1.15 1.56 7.89
CA THR A 156 -2.07 1.24 9.00
C THR A 156 -1.59 1.84 10.31
N MET A 157 -0.29 1.75 10.62
CA MET A 157 0.29 2.36 11.82
C MET A 157 0.17 3.88 11.79
N MET A 158 0.45 4.54 10.65
CA MET A 158 0.35 6.00 10.51
C MET A 158 -1.10 6.47 10.70
N ILE A 159 -2.08 5.79 10.10
CA ILE A 159 -3.51 6.12 10.26
C ILE A 159 -3.95 5.89 11.71
N ALA A 160 -3.56 4.77 12.31
CA ALA A 160 -3.87 4.48 13.70
C ALA A 160 -3.35 5.58 14.63
N GLN A 161 -2.11 6.03 14.46
CA GLN A 161 -1.52 7.11 15.26
C GLN A 161 -2.29 8.43 15.09
N VAL A 162 -2.61 8.82 13.86
CA VAL A 162 -3.37 10.07 13.56
C VAL A 162 -4.79 10.03 14.13
N CYS A 163 -5.37 8.82 14.24
CA CYS A 163 -6.71 8.60 14.78
C CYS A 163 -6.72 8.22 16.28
N SER A 164 -5.57 8.19 16.95
CA SER A 164 -5.43 7.76 18.36
C SER A 164 -5.91 6.33 18.61
N LEU A 165 -5.68 5.43 17.64
CA LEU A 165 -5.98 4.01 17.69
C LEU A 165 -4.70 3.19 17.80
N LYS A 166 -4.82 1.92 18.16
CA LYS A 166 -3.72 0.95 18.11
C LYS A 166 -3.78 0.19 16.78
N PRO A 167 -2.67 0.02 16.05
CA PRO A 167 -2.68 -0.84 14.87
C PRO A 167 -2.83 -2.32 15.29
N ALA A 168 -3.64 -3.10 14.56
CA ALA A 168 -3.93 -4.50 14.86
C ALA A 168 -3.53 -5.42 13.70
N GLU A 169 -4.46 -5.79 12.84
CA GLU A 169 -4.22 -6.78 11.79
C GLU A 169 -4.06 -6.14 10.41
N PHE A 170 -3.21 -6.76 9.59
CA PHE A 170 -3.18 -6.54 8.15
C PHE A 170 -3.59 -7.82 7.44
N VAL A 171 -4.70 -7.78 6.73
CA VAL A 171 -5.22 -8.88 5.91
C VAL A 171 -4.93 -8.59 4.44
N HIS A 172 -4.19 -9.48 3.78
CA HIS A 172 -3.83 -9.34 2.38
C HIS A 172 -4.58 -10.35 1.53
N THR A 173 -5.48 -9.88 0.67
CA THR A 173 -6.26 -10.69 -0.25
C THR A 173 -5.73 -10.55 -1.68
N PHE A 174 -5.45 -11.67 -2.33
CA PHE A 174 -4.90 -11.70 -3.67
C PHE A 174 -5.93 -12.15 -4.71
N GLY A 175 -5.94 -11.46 -5.85
CA GLY A 175 -6.62 -11.91 -7.06
C GLY A 175 -5.75 -12.93 -7.80
N ASP A 176 -4.83 -12.44 -8.63
CA ASP A 176 -3.82 -13.23 -9.32
C ASP A 176 -2.50 -13.17 -8.54
N LEU A 177 -2.16 -14.26 -7.86
CA LEU A 177 -0.91 -14.44 -7.13
C LEU A 177 0.03 -15.31 -7.95
N HIS A 178 1.20 -14.77 -8.32
CA HIS A 178 2.13 -15.45 -9.23
C HIS A 178 3.60 -15.28 -8.80
N ILE A 179 4.45 -16.14 -9.35
CA ILE A 179 5.91 -16.02 -9.32
C ILE A 179 6.38 -16.02 -10.77
N TYR A 180 7.20 -15.06 -11.15
CA TYR A 180 7.82 -15.03 -12.47
C TYR A 180 8.83 -16.17 -12.65
N SER A 181 8.86 -16.79 -13.83
CA SER A 181 9.74 -17.94 -14.12
C SER A 181 11.24 -17.62 -13.94
N ASN A 182 11.65 -16.38 -14.21
CA ASN A 182 13.03 -15.92 -14.02
C ASN A 182 13.41 -15.68 -12.53
N HIS A 183 12.49 -15.86 -11.59
CA HIS A 183 12.74 -15.71 -10.14
C HIS A 183 12.83 -17.05 -9.39
N ILE A 184 12.65 -18.20 -10.06
CA ILE A 184 12.59 -19.51 -9.40
C ILE A 184 13.88 -19.85 -8.64
N ASP A 185 15.05 -19.56 -9.21
CA ASP A 185 16.33 -19.82 -8.54
C ASP A 185 16.52 -18.97 -7.28
N GLN A 186 16.08 -17.70 -7.35
CA GLN A 186 16.13 -16.78 -6.21
C GLN A 186 15.13 -17.20 -5.11
N VAL A 187 13.94 -17.69 -5.48
CA VAL A 187 12.97 -18.28 -4.56
C VAL A 187 13.56 -19.48 -3.85
N ASN A 188 14.14 -20.43 -4.59
CA ASN A 188 14.79 -21.61 -4.02
C ASN A 188 15.91 -21.22 -3.05
N THR A 189 16.71 -20.22 -3.40
CA THR A 189 17.77 -19.67 -2.51
C THR A 189 17.16 -19.06 -1.23
N GLN A 190 16.04 -18.34 -1.34
CA GLN A 190 15.37 -17.76 -0.18
C GLN A 190 14.79 -18.82 0.75
N LEU A 191 14.21 -19.88 0.22
CA LEU A 191 13.60 -20.98 0.98
C LEU A 191 14.63 -21.77 1.83
N GLN A 192 15.91 -21.69 1.50
CA GLN A 192 16.99 -22.31 2.26
C GLN A 192 17.47 -21.46 3.44
N ARG A 193 16.96 -20.24 3.62
CA ARG A 193 17.39 -19.33 4.69
C ARG A 193 16.52 -19.49 5.93
N GLU A 194 17.16 -19.56 7.06
CA GLU A 194 16.48 -19.55 8.36
C GLU A 194 15.89 -18.15 8.66
N PRO A 195 14.62 -18.07 9.08
CA PRO A 195 14.03 -16.82 9.53
C PRO A 195 14.75 -16.25 10.75
N ARG A 196 14.88 -14.92 10.81
CA ARG A 196 15.41 -14.20 11.96
C ARG A 196 14.26 -13.65 12.81
N GLU A 197 14.59 -13.07 13.96
CA GLU A 197 13.60 -12.29 14.74
C GLU A 197 12.99 -11.20 13.88
N LEU A 198 11.67 -11.03 14.04
CA LEU A 198 10.93 -10.03 13.29
C LEU A 198 11.25 -8.62 13.78
N PRO A 199 11.58 -7.67 12.90
CA PRO A 199 11.86 -6.31 13.29
C PRO A 199 10.59 -5.65 13.87
N LYS A 200 10.79 -4.72 14.80
CA LYS A 200 9.74 -3.83 15.30
C LYS A 200 9.88 -2.47 14.67
N MET A 201 8.78 -1.92 14.19
CA MET A 201 8.70 -0.53 13.73
C MET A 201 8.24 0.33 14.91
N ILE A 202 8.93 1.45 15.09
CA ILE A 202 8.54 2.51 16.05
C ILE A 202 8.26 3.75 15.19
N ILE A 203 7.07 4.31 15.32
CA ILE A 203 6.62 5.54 14.64
C ILE A 203 6.47 6.64 15.67
#